data_2b8c6bb032ec481f71fd8c26f9e2d167
#
_entry.id   2b8c6bb032ec481f71fd8c26f9e2d167
#
_cell.length_a   1.000
_cell.length_b   1.000
_cell.length_c   1.000
_cell.angle_alpha   90.00
_cell.angle_beta   90.00
_cell.angle_gamma   90.00
#
_symmetry.space_group_name_H-M   'P 1'
#
loop_
_entity.id
_entity.type
_entity.pdbx_description
1 polymer ?
#
loop_
_entity_poly.entity_id
_entity_poly.type
_entity_poly.pdbx_seq_one_letter_code
_entity_poly.pdbx_strand_id
1 'polypeptide(L)'
;FGPKSIREASMLFSFGHAGAYDHEDDITYLDSSVRMVDIGDADIIHTKTIESHKNIELGVKKILEAGALPVTLGGDHSINIPCINAFEDFCADNGPLHIVQIDAHLDFVDERHGVTVGHGNPMRRAAEKHYVKGLSQFGIRNVSSTAKEGYEDARSFGSDILSVRQIRELGIDKLIKRVPKRDNLYLTIDIDAFCPSIAAGTGTPSHGGFLYYEVLEIVQGLAKQNNIVGIDLVEVAPAYDPSESTQILAAQLLLNLIGFIFHNRQA
;
A
#
# COMPACT_ATOMS: atom_id res chain seq x y z
N PHE A 1 -1.06 -13.04 10.86
CA PHE A 1 -0.32 -12.49 12.04
C PHE A 1 0.37 -11.16 11.72
N GLY A 2 0.45 -10.73 10.45
CA GLY A 2 1.05 -9.46 10.01
C GLY A 2 0.48 -8.24 10.75
N PRO A 3 -0.84 -8.00 10.75
CA PRO A 3 -1.43 -6.84 11.41
C PRO A 3 -1.09 -6.74 12.90
N LYS A 4 -1.12 -7.87 13.61
CA LYS A 4 -0.75 -7.91 15.03
C LYS A 4 0.70 -7.52 15.24
N SER A 5 1.62 -8.09 14.47
CA SER A 5 3.07 -7.84 14.64
C SER A 5 3.45 -6.39 14.27
N ILE A 6 2.78 -5.79 13.27
CA ILE A 6 2.98 -4.38 12.92
C ILE A 6 2.51 -3.47 14.06
N ARG A 7 1.33 -3.75 14.67
CA ARG A 7 0.83 -3.00 15.84
C ARG A 7 1.79 -3.10 17.02
N GLU A 8 2.30 -4.30 17.33
CA GLU A 8 3.27 -4.52 18.40
C GLU A 8 4.58 -3.75 18.11
N ALA A 9 5.09 -3.81 16.88
CA ALA A 9 6.27 -3.07 16.45
C ALA A 9 6.07 -1.54 16.51
N SER A 10 4.87 -1.05 16.23
CA SER A 10 4.59 0.39 16.26
C SER A 10 4.77 1.01 17.67
N MET A 11 4.65 0.20 18.72
CA MET A 11 4.88 0.66 20.10
C MET A 11 6.34 1.08 20.37
N LEU A 12 7.30 0.63 19.55
CA LEU A 12 8.69 1.08 19.62
C LEU A 12 8.85 2.56 19.25
N PHE A 13 7.89 3.09 18.49
CA PHE A 13 7.86 4.49 18.04
C PHE A 13 6.82 5.31 18.82
N SER A 14 6.59 4.96 20.07
CA SER A 14 5.67 5.66 20.95
C SER A 14 6.12 7.12 21.15
N PHE A 15 5.31 8.05 20.71
CA PHE A 15 5.49 9.48 20.89
C PHE A 15 4.28 10.05 21.63
N GLY A 16 4.53 10.96 22.56
CA GLY A 16 3.47 11.59 23.34
C GLY A 16 2.72 12.68 22.55
N HIS A 17 1.96 13.50 23.24
CA HIS A 17 1.20 14.61 22.63
C HIS A 17 2.06 15.63 21.87
N ALA A 18 3.37 15.64 22.11
CA ALA A 18 4.31 16.52 21.41
C ALA A 18 4.55 16.08 19.94
N GLY A 19 4.18 14.83 19.58
CA GLY A 19 4.43 14.25 18.27
C GLY A 19 5.80 13.61 18.14
N ALA A 20 6.11 13.16 16.93
CA ALA A 20 7.37 12.52 16.54
C ALA A 20 8.23 13.53 15.78
N TYR A 21 9.34 13.97 16.39
CA TYR A 21 10.28 14.86 15.73
C TYR A 21 11.16 14.07 14.75
N ASP A 22 11.14 14.50 13.51
CA ASP A 22 12.06 14.03 12.48
C ASP A 22 13.21 15.02 12.34
N HIS A 23 14.40 14.57 12.67
CA HIS A 23 15.61 15.36 12.63
C HIS A 23 16.11 15.62 11.20
N GLU A 24 15.78 14.76 10.24
CA GLU A 24 16.24 14.90 8.85
C GLU A 24 15.42 15.97 8.10
N ASP A 25 14.13 16.03 8.37
CA ASP A 25 13.23 17.05 7.79
C ASP A 25 13.11 18.33 8.66
N ASP A 26 13.60 18.30 9.92
CA ASP A 26 13.39 19.34 10.95
C ASP A 26 11.90 19.64 11.18
N ILE A 27 11.08 18.58 11.21
CA ILE A 27 9.61 18.64 11.33
C ILE A 27 9.16 17.74 12.48
N THR A 28 8.16 18.21 13.25
CA THR A 28 7.42 17.33 14.17
C THR A 28 6.16 16.84 13.49
N TYR A 29 6.10 15.53 13.26
CA TYR A 29 4.94 14.83 12.72
C TYR A 29 4.06 14.27 13.83
N LEU A 30 2.82 13.93 13.50
CA LEU A 30 1.91 13.15 14.34
C LEU A 30 1.72 13.76 15.75
N ASP A 31 1.62 15.07 15.83
CA ASP A 31 1.29 15.76 17.07
C ASP A 31 -0.20 15.56 17.45
N SER A 32 -0.65 16.22 18.49
CA SER A 32 -2.01 16.09 19.03
C SER A 32 -3.14 16.49 18.06
N SER A 33 -2.82 17.12 16.92
CA SER A 33 -3.79 17.45 15.86
C SER A 33 -4.16 16.24 15.03
N VAL A 34 -3.31 15.21 14.99
CA VAL A 34 -3.54 13.96 14.25
C VAL A 34 -4.14 12.90 15.19
N ARG A 35 -5.40 12.56 14.97
CA ARG A 35 -6.08 11.50 15.73
C ARG A 35 -6.02 10.19 14.97
N MET A 36 -5.32 9.21 15.53
CA MET A 36 -5.30 7.84 15.05
C MET A 36 -6.17 6.95 15.93
N VAL A 37 -6.98 6.11 15.30
CA VAL A 37 -7.87 5.16 16.00
C VAL A 37 -7.70 3.79 15.37
N ASP A 38 -7.36 2.80 16.18
CA ASP A 38 -7.41 1.39 15.77
C ASP A 38 -8.81 0.85 16.02
N ILE A 39 -9.49 0.45 14.94
CA ILE A 39 -10.87 -0.09 15.03
C ILE A 39 -10.90 -1.61 15.20
N GLY A 40 -9.75 -2.24 15.37
CA GLY A 40 -9.61 -3.70 15.50
C GLY A 40 -9.50 -4.42 14.16
N ASP A 41 -9.75 -5.72 14.21
CA ASP A 41 -9.62 -6.59 13.04
C ASP A 41 -10.98 -6.83 12.37
N ALA A 42 -10.97 -6.96 11.03
CA ALA A 42 -12.11 -7.49 10.31
C ALA A 42 -12.27 -9.00 10.62
N ASP A 43 -13.52 -9.49 10.65
CA ASP A 43 -13.80 -10.90 10.86
C ASP A 43 -13.32 -11.74 9.66
N ILE A 44 -12.22 -12.46 9.83
CA ILE A 44 -11.63 -13.32 8.81
C ILE A 44 -12.08 -14.77 9.02
N ILE A 45 -12.74 -15.33 8.02
CA ILE A 45 -13.21 -16.70 8.00
C ILE A 45 -12.27 -17.52 7.12
N HIS A 46 -11.36 -18.27 7.72
CA HIS A 46 -10.22 -18.95 7.06
C HIS A 46 -10.56 -19.75 5.79
N THR A 47 -11.75 -20.30 5.69
CA THR A 47 -12.17 -21.15 4.54
C THR A 47 -13.10 -20.43 3.57
N LYS A 48 -13.34 -19.11 3.78
CA LYS A 48 -14.37 -18.34 3.07
C LYS A 48 -13.84 -16.97 2.66
N THR A 49 -13.00 -16.95 1.63
CA THR A 49 -12.36 -15.73 1.13
C THR A 49 -13.38 -14.64 0.81
N ILE A 50 -14.47 -14.98 0.12
CA ILE A 50 -15.49 -13.99 -0.29
C ILE A 50 -16.18 -13.34 0.90
N GLU A 51 -16.50 -14.10 1.95
CA GLU A 51 -17.11 -13.55 3.16
C GLU A 51 -16.11 -12.70 3.95
N SER A 52 -14.84 -13.13 4.02
CA SER A 52 -13.76 -12.34 4.61
C SER A 52 -13.57 -11.01 3.86
N HIS A 53 -13.58 -11.04 2.53
CA HIS A 53 -13.49 -9.83 1.72
C HIS A 53 -14.67 -8.88 1.97
N LYS A 54 -15.90 -9.39 2.09
CA LYS A 54 -17.05 -8.54 2.44
C LYS A 54 -16.89 -7.87 3.81
N ASN A 55 -16.35 -8.58 4.79
CA ASN A 55 -16.12 -8.02 6.12
C ASN A 55 -15.05 -6.91 6.10
N ILE A 56 -13.98 -7.09 5.30
CA ILE A 56 -12.95 -6.06 5.08
C ILE A 56 -13.57 -4.84 4.39
N GLU A 57 -14.32 -5.04 3.30
CA GLU A 57 -15.00 -3.96 2.57
C GLU A 57 -15.89 -3.13 3.50
N LEU A 58 -16.71 -3.79 4.32
CA LEU A 58 -17.56 -3.12 5.31
C LEU A 58 -16.75 -2.32 6.34
N GLY A 59 -15.63 -2.84 6.78
CA GLY A 59 -14.71 -2.13 7.69
C GLY A 59 -14.18 -0.84 7.06
N VAL A 60 -13.69 -0.92 5.83
CA VAL A 60 -13.15 0.24 5.09
C VAL A 60 -14.26 1.26 4.80
N LYS A 61 -15.45 0.83 4.39
CA LYS A 61 -16.61 1.72 4.18
C LYS A 61 -16.96 2.52 5.44
N LYS A 62 -16.99 1.90 6.61
CA LYS A 62 -17.23 2.60 7.89
C LYS A 62 -16.21 3.68 8.18
N ILE A 63 -14.92 3.46 7.83
CA ILE A 63 -13.87 4.46 8.01
C ILE A 63 -14.12 5.64 7.06
N LEU A 64 -14.42 5.37 5.78
CA LEU A 64 -14.72 6.38 4.78
C LEU A 64 -15.95 7.21 5.15
N GLU A 65 -17.04 6.56 5.60
CA GLU A 65 -18.26 7.22 6.08
C GLU A 65 -18.02 8.13 7.29
N ALA A 66 -17.02 7.79 8.12
CA ALA A 66 -16.59 8.64 9.23
C ALA A 66 -15.70 9.83 8.79
N GLY A 67 -15.43 9.98 7.50
CA GLY A 67 -14.55 11.01 6.96
C GLY A 67 -13.07 10.81 7.33
N ALA A 68 -12.67 9.59 7.68
CA ALA A 68 -11.31 9.26 8.09
C ALA A 68 -10.52 8.58 6.95
N LEU A 69 -9.19 8.64 7.03
CA LEU A 69 -8.29 7.94 6.13
C LEU A 69 -8.23 6.45 6.53
N PRO A 70 -8.69 5.52 5.69
CA PRO A 70 -8.48 4.10 5.95
C PRO A 70 -7.00 3.72 5.75
N VAL A 71 -6.43 3.08 6.78
CA VAL A 71 -5.11 2.45 6.75
C VAL A 71 -5.33 0.98 7.10
N THR A 72 -5.23 0.11 6.11
CA THR A 72 -5.49 -1.32 6.25
C THR A 72 -4.18 -2.09 6.40
N LEU A 73 -4.06 -2.87 7.46
CA LEU A 73 -2.94 -3.78 7.65
C LEU A 73 -3.33 -5.17 7.11
N GLY A 74 -2.65 -5.61 6.08
CA GLY A 74 -2.92 -6.90 5.48
C GLY A 74 -2.27 -8.07 6.20
N GLY A 75 -2.80 -9.14 5.99
CA GLY A 75 -2.74 -10.40 5.32
C GLY A 75 -2.03 -10.36 3.96
N ASP A 76 -2.44 -11.27 3.12
CA ASP A 76 -1.96 -11.33 1.74
C ASP A 76 -2.53 -10.18 0.90
N HIS A 77 -1.97 -9.96 -0.28
CA HIS A 77 -2.34 -8.82 -1.13
C HIS A 77 -3.79 -8.88 -1.65
N SER A 78 -4.48 -10.02 -1.53
CA SER A 78 -5.89 -10.12 -1.96
C SER A 78 -6.83 -9.17 -1.20
N ILE A 79 -6.42 -8.71 -0.01
CA ILE A 79 -7.22 -7.76 0.79
C ILE A 79 -7.37 -6.39 0.12
N ASN A 80 -6.48 -6.05 -0.82
CA ASN A 80 -6.62 -4.82 -1.60
C ASN A 80 -7.93 -4.82 -2.41
N ILE A 81 -8.41 -5.99 -2.90
CA ILE A 81 -9.64 -6.08 -3.68
C ILE A 81 -10.84 -5.50 -2.92
N PRO A 82 -11.19 -5.97 -1.70
CA PRO A 82 -12.28 -5.39 -0.94
C PRO A 82 -11.99 -3.96 -0.47
N CYS A 83 -10.73 -3.60 -0.22
CA CYS A 83 -10.37 -2.23 0.10
C CYS A 83 -10.75 -1.28 -1.04
N ILE A 84 -10.38 -1.61 -2.29
CA ILE A 84 -10.74 -0.81 -3.46
C ILE A 84 -12.24 -0.82 -3.71
N ASN A 85 -12.93 -1.97 -3.54
CA ASN A 85 -14.39 -2.03 -3.68
C ASN A 85 -15.12 -1.03 -2.76
N ALA A 86 -14.59 -0.80 -1.56
CA ALA A 86 -15.18 0.13 -0.60
C ALA A 86 -15.20 1.59 -1.07
N PHE A 87 -14.38 1.94 -2.07
CA PHE A 87 -14.27 3.31 -2.60
C PHE A 87 -15.31 3.68 -3.64
N GLU A 88 -16.23 2.78 -4.03
CA GLU A 88 -17.21 3.06 -5.09
C GLU A 88 -18.06 4.30 -4.77
N ASP A 89 -18.71 4.33 -3.61
CA ASP A 89 -19.53 5.45 -3.17
C ASP A 89 -18.68 6.72 -2.94
N PHE A 90 -17.51 6.57 -2.32
CA PHE A 90 -16.57 7.67 -2.12
C PHE A 90 -16.19 8.32 -3.45
N CYS A 91 -15.88 7.52 -4.48
CA CYS A 91 -15.49 8.02 -5.80
C CYS A 91 -16.64 8.64 -6.57
N ALA A 92 -17.89 8.22 -6.33
CA ALA A 92 -19.06 8.86 -6.93
C ALA A 92 -19.19 10.33 -6.51
N ASP A 93 -18.84 10.64 -5.26
CA ASP A 93 -18.93 11.99 -4.70
C ASP A 93 -17.65 12.82 -4.89
N ASN A 94 -16.48 12.17 -4.88
CA ASN A 94 -15.17 12.84 -4.80
C ASN A 94 -14.32 12.68 -6.07
N GLY A 95 -14.81 11.98 -7.10
CA GLY A 95 -14.08 11.75 -8.35
C GLY A 95 -13.22 10.50 -8.36
N PRO A 96 -12.59 10.19 -9.48
CA PRO A 96 -11.94 8.90 -9.73
C PRO A 96 -10.69 8.69 -8.91
N LEU A 97 -10.35 7.41 -8.72
CA LEU A 97 -9.18 6.93 -8.01
C LEU A 97 -8.02 6.65 -8.97
N HIS A 98 -6.82 7.01 -8.60
CA HIS A 98 -5.57 6.51 -9.15
C HIS A 98 -4.88 5.64 -8.10
N ILE A 99 -4.37 4.48 -8.48
CA ILE A 99 -3.70 3.56 -7.55
C ILE A 99 -2.21 3.58 -7.83
N VAL A 100 -1.42 3.75 -6.77
CA VAL A 100 0.03 3.50 -6.81
C VAL A 100 0.29 2.22 -6.04
N GLN A 101 0.89 1.25 -6.72
CA GLN A 101 1.37 0.00 -6.14
C GLN A 101 2.88 0.07 -6.03
N ILE A 102 3.42 -0.23 -4.84
CA ILE A 102 4.85 -0.43 -4.59
C ILE A 102 5.03 -1.91 -4.24
N ASP A 103 5.62 -2.69 -5.14
CA ASP A 103 5.55 -4.16 -5.10
C ASP A 103 6.67 -4.77 -5.96
N ALA A 104 7.04 -6.01 -5.68
CA ALA A 104 7.87 -6.81 -6.59
C ALA A 104 7.07 -7.44 -7.73
N HIS A 105 5.78 -7.66 -7.53
CA HIS A 105 4.88 -8.41 -8.41
C HIS A 105 3.87 -7.49 -9.11
N LEU A 106 3.43 -7.91 -10.30
CA LEU A 106 2.48 -7.10 -11.08
C LEU A 106 1.05 -7.21 -10.58
N ASP A 107 0.68 -8.35 -10.01
CA ASP A 107 -0.65 -8.65 -9.48
C ASP A 107 -1.82 -8.40 -10.43
N PHE A 108 -1.54 -8.63 -11.72
CA PHE A 108 -2.48 -8.40 -12.82
C PHE A 108 -2.93 -9.72 -13.48
N VAL A 109 -2.94 -10.82 -12.71
CA VAL A 109 -3.44 -12.12 -13.17
C VAL A 109 -4.97 -12.09 -13.18
N ASP A 110 -5.59 -12.50 -14.28
CA ASP A 110 -7.06 -12.59 -14.35
C ASP A 110 -7.59 -13.76 -13.52
N GLU A 111 -7.10 -14.95 -13.82
CA GLU A 111 -7.49 -16.18 -13.11
C GLU A 111 -6.28 -17.10 -12.93
N ARG A 112 -6.22 -17.74 -11.79
CA ARG A 112 -5.26 -18.83 -11.54
C ARG A 112 -5.96 -20.00 -10.86
N HIS A 113 -6.01 -21.16 -11.54
CA HIS A 113 -6.66 -22.39 -11.04
C HIS A 113 -8.12 -22.15 -10.58
N GLY A 114 -8.88 -21.36 -11.33
CA GLY A 114 -10.27 -21.01 -11.00
C GLY A 114 -10.40 -19.89 -9.94
N VAL A 115 -9.28 -19.33 -9.45
CA VAL A 115 -9.29 -18.25 -8.45
C VAL A 115 -9.06 -16.90 -9.13
N THR A 116 -9.99 -15.98 -8.91
CA THR A 116 -9.97 -14.60 -9.45
C THR A 116 -9.78 -13.53 -8.39
N VAL A 117 -9.69 -13.92 -7.11
CA VAL A 117 -9.63 -13.02 -5.94
C VAL A 117 -8.50 -13.41 -4.98
N GLY A 118 -7.41 -13.95 -5.50
CA GLY A 118 -6.19 -14.25 -4.73
C GLY A 118 -5.20 -13.08 -4.74
N HIS A 119 -4.06 -13.26 -4.08
CA HIS A 119 -3.00 -12.26 -3.96
C HIS A 119 -2.39 -11.79 -5.30
N GLY A 120 -2.46 -12.58 -6.37
CA GLY A 120 -1.96 -12.18 -7.70
C GLY A 120 -3.00 -11.45 -8.58
N ASN A 121 -4.19 -11.12 -8.05
CA ASN A 121 -5.29 -10.55 -8.83
C ASN A 121 -5.64 -9.07 -8.52
N PRO A 122 -5.14 -8.43 -7.44
CA PRO A 122 -5.69 -7.14 -6.96
C PRO A 122 -5.68 -6.06 -8.04
N MET A 123 -4.59 -5.84 -8.74
CA MET A 123 -4.50 -4.78 -9.73
C MET A 123 -5.38 -5.05 -10.96
N ARG A 124 -5.57 -6.33 -11.33
CA ARG A 124 -6.55 -6.71 -12.34
C ARG A 124 -7.98 -6.38 -11.92
N ARG A 125 -8.36 -6.74 -10.71
CA ARG A 125 -9.70 -6.43 -10.16
C ARG A 125 -9.92 -4.93 -9.99
N ALA A 126 -8.88 -4.19 -9.61
CA ALA A 126 -8.93 -2.73 -9.52
C ALA A 126 -9.15 -2.10 -10.90
N ALA A 127 -8.43 -2.55 -11.94
CA ALA A 127 -8.56 -2.04 -13.31
C ALA A 127 -9.96 -2.24 -13.92
N GLU A 128 -10.74 -3.19 -13.42
CA GLU A 128 -12.12 -3.44 -13.85
C GLU A 128 -13.13 -2.45 -13.25
N LYS A 129 -12.72 -1.65 -12.24
CA LYS A 129 -13.62 -0.68 -11.60
C LYS A 129 -13.73 0.59 -12.43
N HIS A 130 -14.94 1.00 -12.74
CA HIS A 130 -15.19 2.18 -13.57
C HIS A 130 -14.67 3.49 -12.98
N TYR A 131 -14.48 3.53 -11.65
CA TYR A 131 -13.94 4.68 -10.92
C TYR A 131 -12.41 4.65 -10.78
N VAL A 132 -11.73 3.56 -11.13
CA VAL A 132 -10.26 3.50 -11.18
C VAL A 132 -9.80 3.93 -12.57
N LYS A 133 -9.01 4.99 -12.66
CA LYS A 133 -8.61 5.63 -13.94
C LYS A 133 -7.13 5.49 -14.28
N GLY A 134 -6.37 4.81 -13.45
CA GLY A 134 -4.96 4.53 -13.74
C GLY A 134 -4.28 3.79 -12.63
N LEU A 135 -3.21 3.11 -13.02
CA LEU A 135 -2.32 2.39 -12.14
C LEU A 135 -0.88 2.86 -12.38
N SER A 136 -0.14 3.08 -11.31
CA SER A 136 1.31 3.23 -11.32
C SER A 136 1.91 2.10 -10.50
N GLN A 137 2.66 1.20 -11.14
CA GLN A 137 3.14 -0.04 -10.52
C GLN A 137 4.67 -0.01 -10.45
N PHE A 138 5.22 0.20 -9.26
CA PHE A 138 6.62 0.49 -9.02
C PHE A 138 7.33 -0.63 -8.28
N GLY A 139 8.48 -1.03 -8.79
CA GLY A 139 9.30 -2.07 -8.17
C GLY A 139 9.23 -3.42 -8.87
N ILE A 140 8.35 -3.56 -9.86
CA ILE A 140 8.06 -4.82 -10.55
C ILE A 140 9.33 -5.41 -11.14
N ARG A 141 9.66 -6.66 -10.78
CA ARG A 141 10.97 -7.22 -11.13
C ARG A 141 11.01 -8.74 -11.20
N ASN A 142 12.13 -9.23 -11.71
CA ASN A 142 12.51 -10.64 -11.80
C ASN A 142 11.55 -11.50 -12.66
N VAL A 143 11.80 -12.80 -12.68
CA VAL A 143 10.91 -13.78 -13.28
C VAL A 143 9.67 -13.87 -12.38
N SER A 144 8.52 -13.59 -12.96
CA SER A 144 7.24 -13.47 -12.24
C SER A 144 6.32 -14.65 -12.57
N SER A 145 5.38 -14.88 -11.68
CA SER A 145 4.27 -15.80 -11.92
C SER A 145 3.19 -15.20 -12.84
N THR A 146 3.25 -13.91 -13.15
CA THR A 146 2.40 -13.28 -14.16
C THR A 146 2.94 -13.57 -15.56
N ALA A 147 2.12 -14.16 -16.42
CA ALA A 147 2.47 -14.41 -17.80
C ALA A 147 2.57 -13.10 -18.61
N LYS A 148 3.19 -13.16 -19.80
CA LYS A 148 3.39 -12.01 -20.68
C LYS A 148 2.08 -11.29 -21.00
N GLU A 149 1.00 -12.05 -21.19
CA GLU A 149 -0.35 -11.55 -21.48
C GLU A 149 -0.86 -10.63 -20.36
N GLY A 150 -0.61 -10.96 -19.09
CA GLY A 150 -0.98 -10.09 -17.97
C GLY A 150 -0.25 -8.74 -17.98
N TYR A 151 1.03 -8.71 -18.41
CA TYR A 151 1.75 -7.45 -18.64
C TYR A 151 1.20 -6.65 -19.82
N GLU A 152 0.79 -7.33 -20.89
CA GLU A 152 0.17 -6.70 -22.07
C GLU A 152 -1.19 -6.12 -21.70
N ASP A 153 -2.00 -6.84 -20.94
CA ASP A 153 -3.29 -6.37 -20.42
C ASP A 153 -3.14 -5.15 -19.51
N ALA A 154 -2.19 -5.19 -18.58
CA ALA A 154 -1.91 -4.07 -17.69
C ALA A 154 -1.49 -2.80 -18.48
N ARG A 155 -0.63 -2.94 -19.48
CA ARG A 155 -0.25 -1.83 -20.37
C ARG A 155 -1.42 -1.33 -21.20
N SER A 156 -2.28 -2.22 -21.68
CA SER A 156 -3.48 -1.87 -22.44
C SER A 156 -4.49 -1.09 -21.61
N PHE A 157 -4.57 -1.37 -20.30
CA PHE A 157 -5.32 -0.55 -19.35
C PHE A 157 -4.70 0.84 -19.16
N GLY A 158 -3.40 0.99 -19.43
CA GLY A 158 -2.65 2.23 -19.22
C GLY A 158 -1.82 2.25 -17.93
N SER A 159 -1.49 1.07 -17.37
CA SER A 159 -0.59 0.98 -16.22
C SER A 159 0.81 1.48 -16.55
N ASP A 160 1.38 2.34 -15.70
CA ASP A 160 2.78 2.75 -15.75
C ASP A 160 3.63 1.78 -14.91
N ILE A 161 4.28 0.84 -15.57
CA ILE A 161 5.01 -0.26 -14.93
C ILE A 161 6.50 0.02 -14.98
N LEU A 162 7.12 0.19 -13.82
CA LEU A 162 8.56 0.46 -13.69
C LEU A 162 9.24 -0.50 -12.72
N SER A 163 10.35 -1.07 -13.14
CA SER A 163 11.22 -1.86 -12.27
C SER A 163 12.08 -0.98 -11.37
N VAL A 164 12.58 -1.56 -10.26
CA VAL A 164 13.55 -0.88 -9.38
C VAL A 164 14.74 -0.34 -10.16
N ARG A 165 15.25 -1.10 -11.14
CA ARG A 165 16.38 -0.67 -11.98
C ARG A 165 16.04 0.58 -12.79
N GLN A 166 14.88 0.59 -13.45
CA GLN A 166 14.42 1.75 -14.22
C GLN A 166 14.19 2.97 -13.33
N ILE A 167 13.67 2.77 -12.11
CA ILE A 167 13.45 3.85 -11.15
C ILE A 167 14.78 4.45 -10.68
N ARG A 168 15.77 3.62 -10.38
CA ARG A 168 17.12 4.11 -10.03
C ARG A 168 17.78 4.90 -11.14
N GLU A 169 17.62 4.50 -12.40
CA GLU A 169 18.10 5.24 -13.56
C GLU A 169 17.34 6.55 -13.79
N LEU A 170 16.03 6.54 -13.55
CA LEU A 170 15.15 7.70 -13.73
C LEU A 170 15.37 8.77 -12.64
N GLY A 171 15.52 8.33 -11.38
CA GLY A 171 15.50 9.14 -10.17
C GLY A 171 14.11 9.37 -9.62
N ILE A 172 14.00 9.44 -8.28
CA ILE A 172 12.71 9.48 -7.56
C ILE A 172 11.92 10.74 -7.89
N ASP A 173 12.54 11.90 -8.01
CA ASP A 173 11.85 13.14 -8.39
C ASP A 173 11.13 13.06 -9.72
N LYS A 174 11.73 12.37 -10.70
CA LYS A 174 11.10 12.16 -12.00
C LYS A 174 10.02 11.09 -11.94
N LEU A 175 10.20 10.07 -11.10
CA LEU A 175 9.19 9.05 -10.84
C LEU A 175 7.91 9.68 -10.30
N ILE A 176 8.01 10.52 -9.27
CA ILE A 176 6.87 11.20 -8.66
C ILE A 176 6.12 12.04 -9.70
N LYS A 177 6.83 12.73 -10.59
CA LYS A 177 6.24 13.54 -11.66
C LYS A 177 5.49 12.72 -12.73
N ARG A 178 5.73 11.41 -12.83
CA ARG A 178 5.00 10.51 -13.72
C ARG A 178 3.62 10.16 -13.16
N VAL A 179 3.49 10.12 -11.83
CA VAL A 179 2.19 9.89 -11.20
C VAL A 179 1.30 11.11 -11.46
N PRO A 180 0.11 10.92 -12.04
CA PRO A 180 -0.79 12.03 -12.31
C PRO A 180 -1.12 12.78 -11.02
N LYS A 181 -1.07 14.11 -11.07
CA LYS A 181 -1.61 14.95 -9.99
C LYS A 181 -3.11 14.75 -9.95
N ARG A 182 -3.57 13.99 -8.99
CA ARG A 182 -4.97 13.64 -8.79
C ARG A 182 -5.39 13.99 -7.38
N ASP A 183 -6.66 14.30 -7.24
CA ASP A 183 -7.22 14.58 -5.93
C ASP A 183 -7.33 13.30 -5.08
N ASN A 184 -7.50 12.13 -5.72
CA ASN A 184 -7.67 10.87 -5.01
C ASN A 184 -6.60 9.84 -5.43
N LEU A 185 -5.67 9.55 -4.54
CA LEU A 185 -4.66 8.53 -4.71
C LEU A 185 -4.80 7.45 -3.64
N TYR A 186 -4.91 6.20 -4.05
CA TYR A 186 -4.81 5.03 -3.17
C TYR A 186 -3.41 4.47 -3.24
N LEU A 187 -2.78 4.21 -2.11
CA LEU A 187 -1.44 3.65 -2.04
C LEU A 187 -1.49 2.24 -1.45
N THR A 188 -1.05 1.25 -2.23
CA THR A 188 -0.88 -0.13 -1.78
C THR A 188 0.60 -0.47 -1.75
N ILE A 189 1.07 -1.00 -0.62
CA ILE A 189 2.48 -1.32 -0.38
C ILE A 189 2.58 -2.79 -0.01
N ASP A 190 3.18 -3.57 -0.91
CA ASP A 190 3.62 -4.93 -0.57
C ASP A 190 5.01 -4.85 0.06
N ILE A 191 5.20 -5.53 1.19
CA ILE A 191 6.48 -5.50 1.90
C ILE A 191 7.61 -6.14 1.08
N ASP A 192 7.28 -6.99 0.11
CA ASP A 192 8.26 -7.62 -0.77
C ASP A 192 8.81 -6.69 -1.87
N ALA A 193 8.26 -5.47 -1.98
CA ALA A 193 8.88 -4.38 -2.74
C ALA A 193 10.29 -4.09 -2.24
N PHE A 194 10.52 -4.23 -0.95
CA PHE A 194 11.83 -4.06 -0.33
C PHE A 194 12.78 -5.21 -0.68
N CYS A 195 14.07 -4.93 -0.57
CA CYS A 195 15.09 -5.97 -0.71
C CYS A 195 14.98 -6.96 0.48
N PRO A 196 14.99 -8.27 0.24
CA PRO A 196 14.96 -9.28 1.31
C PRO A 196 16.08 -9.15 2.35
N SER A 197 17.14 -8.40 2.06
CA SER A 197 18.20 -8.08 3.02
C SER A 197 17.75 -7.18 4.18
N ILE A 198 16.62 -6.48 4.03
CA ILE A 198 16.05 -5.59 5.06
C ILE A 198 14.60 -5.94 5.41
N ALA A 199 13.91 -6.71 4.57
CA ALA A 199 12.54 -7.16 4.77
C ALA A 199 12.40 -8.62 4.29
N ALA A 200 12.93 -9.55 5.09
CA ALA A 200 12.89 -10.99 4.79
C ALA A 200 11.54 -11.64 5.16
N GLY A 201 10.75 -10.99 5.99
CA GLY A 201 9.49 -11.51 6.54
C GLY A 201 8.31 -11.38 5.59
N THR A 202 8.40 -12.03 4.43
CA THR A 202 7.33 -12.10 3.42
C THR A 202 7.23 -13.49 2.78
N GLY A 203 6.08 -13.81 2.20
CA GLY A 203 5.83 -15.11 1.58
C GLY A 203 6.53 -15.31 0.24
N THR A 204 6.71 -14.23 -0.53
CA THR A 204 7.24 -14.25 -1.90
C THR A 204 8.39 -13.26 -2.11
N PRO A 205 9.51 -13.40 -1.36
CA PRO A 205 10.61 -12.45 -1.43
C PRO A 205 11.23 -12.41 -2.83
N SER A 206 11.53 -11.21 -3.32
CA SER A 206 12.15 -10.98 -4.61
C SER A 206 13.40 -10.12 -4.46
N HIS A 207 14.57 -10.61 -4.91
CA HIS A 207 15.83 -9.92 -4.76
C HIS A 207 15.94 -8.66 -5.65
N GLY A 208 16.82 -7.72 -5.26
CA GLY A 208 17.02 -6.47 -6.00
C GLY A 208 15.94 -5.43 -5.76
N GLY A 209 15.23 -5.52 -4.63
CA GLY A 209 14.20 -4.58 -4.21
C GLY A 209 14.75 -3.23 -3.75
N PHE A 210 13.83 -2.38 -3.35
CA PHE A 210 14.13 -1.07 -2.79
C PHE A 210 14.82 -1.17 -1.42
N LEU A 211 15.60 -0.14 -1.10
CA LEU A 211 16.03 0.16 0.26
C LEU A 211 15.01 1.09 0.93
N TYR A 212 15.12 1.23 2.25
CA TYR A 212 14.14 1.98 3.05
C TYR A 212 13.93 3.42 2.56
N TYR A 213 15.02 4.17 2.38
CA TYR A 213 14.95 5.57 1.96
C TYR A 213 14.38 5.75 0.55
N GLU A 214 14.59 4.80 -0.36
CA GLU A 214 14.01 4.89 -1.70
C GLU A 214 12.47 4.90 -1.64
N VAL A 215 11.88 4.01 -0.81
CA VAL A 215 10.42 3.98 -0.62
C VAL A 215 9.95 5.17 0.19
N LEU A 216 10.69 5.56 1.24
CA LEU A 216 10.36 6.71 2.07
C LEU A 216 10.26 8.00 1.24
N GLU A 217 11.24 8.25 0.37
CA GLU A 217 11.23 9.41 -0.55
C GLU A 217 10.08 9.35 -1.56
N ILE A 218 9.75 8.15 -2.07
CA ILE A 218 8.60 7.97 -2.98
C ILE A 218 7.32 8.34 -2.25
N VAL A 219 7.05 7.79 -1.06
CA VAL A 219 5.78 8.04 -0.36
C VAL A 219 5.69 9.47 0.18
N GLN A 220 6.81 10.08 0.57
CA GLN A 220 6.87 11.50 0.96
C GLN A 220 6.52 12.40 -0.24
N GLY A 221 7.12 12.14 -1.38
CA GLY A 221 6.85 12.91 -2.60
C GLY A 221 5.41 12.76 -3.09
N LEU A 222 4.85 11.54 -3.01
CA LEU A 222 3.45 11.30 -3.34
C LEU A 222 2.51 12.05 -2.38
N ALA A 223 2.79 12.04 -1.09
CA ALA A 223 2.00 12.77 -0.10
C ALA A 223 2.06 14.30 -0.29
N LYS A 224 3.20 14.83 -0.79
CA LYS A 224 3.33 16.27 -1.16
C LYS A 224 2.56 16.62 -2.43
N GLN A 225 2.42 15.69 -3.38
CA GLN A 225 1.84 15.97 -4.70
C GLN A 225 0.35 15.66 -4.78
N ASN A 226 -0.16 14.68 -4.01
CA ASN A 226 -1.48 14.08 -4.16
C ASN A 226 -2.24 14.03 -2.83
N ASN A 227 -3.57 14.01 -2.91
CA ASN A 227 -4.40 13.65 -1.77
C ASN A 227 -4.48 12.12 -1.65
N ILE A 228 -3.73 11.53 -0.72
CA ILE A 228 -3.80 10.09 -0.44
C ILE A 228 -5.07 9.83 0.37
N VAL A 229 -6.01 9.08 -0.19
CA VAL A 229 -7.34 8.82 0.39
C VAL A 229 -7.49 7.43 0.98
N GLY A 230 -6.54 6.53 0.76
CA GLY A 230 -6.52 5.20 1.33
C GLY A 230 -5.14 4.57 1.23
N ILE A 231 -4.83 3.69 2.17
CA ILE A 231 -3.57 2.97 2.26
C ILE A 231 -3.84 1.52 2.64
N ASP A 232 -3.13 0.59 2.03
CA ASP A 232 -2.90 -0.72 2.62
C ASP A 232 -1.41 -1.07 2.62
N LEU A 233 -0.99 -1.86 3.60
CA LEU A 233 0.33 -2.48 3.67
C LEU A 233 0.14 -3.97 3.92
N VAL A 234 0.72 -4.80 3.04
CA VAL A 234 0.40 -6.21 2.92
C VAL A 234 1.64 -7.11 2.93
N GLU A 235 1.41 -8.41 2.98
CA GLU A 235 2.38 -9.51 2.85
C GLU A 235 3.44 -9.57 3.96
N VAL A 236 3.26 -8.88 5.09
CA VAL A 236 4.13 -9.07 6.26
C VAL A 236 3.85 -10.41 6.90
N ALA A 237 4.84 -11.30 6.83
CA ALA A 237 4.81 -12.65 7.36
C ALA A 237 5.84 -12.82 8.48
N PRO A 238 5.52 -12.48 9.75
CA PRO A 238 6.48 -12.40 10.85
C PRO A 238 7.16 -13.75 11.16
N ALA A 239 6.52 -14.88 10.81
CA ALA A 239 7.12 -16.19 11.01
C ALA A 239 8.40 -16.43 10.17
N TYR A 240 8.60 -15.65 9.10
CA TYR A 240 9.79 -15.74 8.24
C TYR A 240 10.90 -14.77 8.62
N ASP A 241 10.67 -13.89 9.59
CA ASP A 241 11.68 -12.96 10.09
C ASP A 241 11.78 -12.95 11.64
N PRO A 242 12.54 -13.88 12.22
CA PRO A 242 12.75 -13.92 13.67
C PRO A 242 13.45 -12.69 14.25
N SER A 243 14.06 -11.84 13.40
CA SER A 243 14.71 -10.59 13.84
C SER A 243 13.72 -9.47 14.10
N GLU A 244 12.47 -9.63 13.64
CA GLU A 244 11.41 -8.64 13.70
C GLU A 244 11.67 -7.39 12.85
N SER A 245 12.75 -7.35 12.06
CA SER A 245 13.15 -6.20 11.26
C SER A 245 12.06 -5.81 10.25
N THR A 246 11.40 -6.80 9.62
CA THR A 246 10.36 -6.55 8.61
C THR A 246 9.15 -5.84 9.18
N GLN A 247 8.61 -6.31 10.31
CA GLN A 247 7.45 -5.67 10.95
C GLN A 247 7.79 -4.30 11.55
N ILE A 248 9.02 -4.13 12.05
CA ILE A 248 9.51 -2.83 12.53
C ILE A 248 9.62 -1.84 11.36
N LEU A 249 10.19 -2.27 10.22
CA LEU A 249 10.26 -1.47 9.00
C LEU A 249 8.86 -1.07 8.52
N ALA A 250 7.92 -2.01 8.48
CA ALA A 250 6.54 -1.78 8.09
C ALA A 250 5.84 -0.74 8.99
N ALA A 251 5.99 -0.88 10.31
CA ALA A 251 5.42 0.05 11.28
C ALA A 251 6.01 1.45 11.14
N GLN A 252 7.33 1.56 11.02
CA GLN A 252 8.03 2.82 10.85
C GLN A 252 7.63 3.54 9.56
N LEU A 253 7.58 2.79 8.45
CA LEU A 253 7.16 3.34 7.16
C LEU A 253 5.73 3.91 7.21
N LEU A 254 4.79 3.16 7.81
CA LEU A 254 3.41 3.61 7.94
C LEU A 254 3.28 4.86 8.81
N LEU A 255 3.98 4.93 9.93
CA LEU A 255 3.95 6.11 10.79
C LEU A 255 4.51 7.34 10.07
N ASN A 256 5.63 7.21 9.35
CA ASN A 256 6.17 8.29 8.52
C ASN A 256 5.18 8.71 7.44
N LEU A 257 4.58 7.76 6.71
CA LEU A 257 3.60 8.05 5.66
C LEU A 257 2.37 8.79 6.19
N ILE A 258 1.80 8.34 7.32
CA ILE A 258 0.70 9.03 7.98
C ILE A 258 1.14 10.46 8.39
N GLY A 259 2.33 10.60 8.94
CA GLY A 259 2.92 11.89 9.28
C GLY A 259 3.00 12.83 8.07
N PHE A 260 3.54 12.37 6.95
CA PHE A 260 3.64 13.15 5.72
C PHE A 260 2.28 13.58 5.17
N ILE A 261 1.29 12.66 5.17
CA ILE A 261 -0.06 12.96 4.68
C ILE A 261 -0.72 14.05 5.51
N PHE A 262 -0.71 13.92 6.83
CA PHE A 262 -1.40 14.88 7.70
C PHE A 262 -0.66 16.22 7.81
N HIS A 263 0.66 16.22 7.75
CA HIS A 263 1.44 17.46 7.67
C HIS A 263 1.09 18.25 6.39
N ASN A 264 1.03 17.59 5.23
CA ASN A 264 0.71 18.26 3.96
C ASN A 264 -0.76 18.68 3.84
N ARG A 265 -1.69 18.06 4.59
CA ARG A 265 -3.10 18.51 4.66
C ARG A 265 -3.32 19.76 5.51
N GLN A 266 -2.37 20.10 6.36
CA GLN A 266 -2.42 21.28 7.24
C GLN A 266 -1.69 22.49 6.63
N ALA A 267 -0.77 22.25 5.69
CA ALA A 267 0.01 23.27 5.00
C ALA A 267 -0.79 23.88 3.82
#